data_b2e875c9a6b6cf211ed5e6096c8b6adb
#
_entry.id   b2e875c9a6b6cf211ed5e6096c8b6adb
#
_cell.length_a   1.000
_cell.length_b   1.000
_cell.length_c   1.000
_cell.angle_alpha   90.00
_cell.angle_beta   90.00
_cell.angle_gamma   90.00
#
_symmetry.space_group_name_H-M   'P 1'
#
loop_
_entity.id
_entity.type
_entity.pdbx_description
1 polymer ?
#
loop_
_entity_poly.entity_id
_entity_poly.type
_entity_poly.pdbx_seq_one_letter_code
_entity_poly.pdbx_strand_id
1 'polypeptide(L)'
;VRVRVFTKLRLSGIVRLAAFALTMLALLHAPARASTYRIAHDFCSSANCTDGIGPRGGLLFDAAGNAYGVTQRGGANATGSVFRIARDGRFRTLYDFCAQSCADGDMPQAALIADVNGNLYGSTPNGGNEGGGSVFMLSPSPKHARWKIRTLHGFCSGTPCVDGTQPGARLTYRGADTGLPYDGVSPLYGTTALGGWNDAGIVFELTPNKGGHGWKERVIYTFCSRSQCADGGAPLGLTMDGAGHLFVATHGGGAHNGGTVIQLSATGKNKEWNARVLYSFCARARCIDGSGPDTTLLRDAEGNLYGGTSFGGNASNAGVVFKLSTDGTHWQENVLHAFCSQRDCRDGAGAAGTLVMDEAGALYGIAGDGGKHDRTGGAVWRLEGESYTLLHSFCRPGDNCLKGQEPVAGLSIGANGRLFGETTAGGAKNDGVVFEIVP
;
A
#
# COMPACT_ATOMS: atom_id res chain seq x y z
N VAL A 1 26.79 -32.17 82.21
CA VAL A 1 26.32 -30.99 81.45
C VAL A 1 25.94 -31.48 80.02
N ARG A 2 24.63 -31.55 79.70
CA ARG A 2 24.15 -31.93 78.42
C ARG A 2 23.76 -30.67 77.68
N VAL A 3 24.33 -30.46 76.47
CA VAL A 3 23.92 -29.40 75.50
C VAL A 3 23.01 -30.05 74.50
N ARG A 4 21.76 -29.56 74.32
CA ARG A 4 20.85 -29.91 73.27
C ARG A 4 21.05 -28.93 72.10
N VAL A 5 21.35 -29.45 70.89
CA VAL A 5 21.41 -28.68 69.67
C VAL A 5 20.02 -28.78 69.03
N PHE A 6 19.33 -27.64 68.79
CA PHE A 6 18.14 -27.52 68.02
C PHE A 6 18.47 -27.24 66.52
N THR A 7 18.14 -28.18 65.63
CA THR A 7 18.23 -27.96 64.23
C THR A 7 16.92 -27.32 63.74
N LYS A 8 16.95 -26.05 63.31
CA LYS A 8 15.86 -25.38 62.61
C LYS A 8 15.95 -25.71 61.10
N LEU A 9 15.02 -26.51 60.60
CA LEU A 9 14.81 -26.67 59.15
C LEU A 9 14.28 -25.35 58.58
N ARG A 10 15.01 -24.79 57.61
CA ARG A 10 14.54 -23.70 56.77
C ARG A 10 13.72 -24.30 55.59
N LEU A 11 12.41 -24.27 55.70
CA LEU A 11 11.45 -24.52 54.60
C LEU A 11 10.89 -23.16 54.16
N SER A 12 11.62 -22.37 53.36
CA SER A 12 11.07 -21.11 52.84
C SER A 12 11.53 -20.70 51.44
N GLY A 13 12.42 -21.50 50.80
CA GLY A 13 12.94 -21.14 49.48
C GLY A 13 12.11 -21.67 48.28
N ILE A 14 11.54 -22.86 48.44
CA ILE A 14 10.90 -23.57 47.28
C ILE A 14 9.48 -23.08 46.99
N VAL A 15 8.72 -22.66 48.02
CA VAL A 15 7.34 -22.18 47.85
C VAL A 15 7.29 -20.78 47.18
N ARG A 16 8.29 -19.92 47.36
CA ARG A 16 8.34 -18.60 46.74
C ARG A 16 8.76 -18.65 45.27
N LEU A 17 9.61 -19.59 44.85
CA LEU A 17 9.97 -19.78 43.46
C LEU A 17 8.83 -20.38 42.63
N ALA A 18 8.02 -21.29 43.18
CA ALA A 18 6.86 -21.85 42.51
C ALA A 18 5.73 -20.81 42.30
N ALA A 19 5.49 -19.89 43.25
CA ALA A 19 4.51 -18.82 43.11
C ALA A 19 4.95 -17.76 42.08
N PHE A 20 6.24 -17.46 41.94
CA PHE A 20 6.76 -16.52 40.94
C PHE A 20 6.75 -17.12 39.52
N ALA A 21 7.01 -18.42 39.36
CA ALA A 21 6.93 -19.11 38.10
C ALA A 21 5.47 -19.26 37.59
N LEU A 22 4.50 -19.46 38.49
CA LEU A 22 3.08 -19.50 38.11
C LEU A 22 2.52 -18.12 37.71
N THR A 23 2.99 -17.03 38.34
CA THR A 23 2.55 -15.67 37.94
C THR A 23 3.19 -15.20 36.65
N MET A 24 4.43 -15.62 36.32
CA MET A 24 5.05 -15.33 35.01
C MET A 24 4.41 -16.17 33.89
N LEU A 25 3.95 -17.39 34.13
CA LEU A 25 3.26 -18.20 33.12
C LEU A 25 1.84 -17.73 32.83
N ALA A 26 1.17 -17.07 33.78
CA ALA A 26 -0.18 -16.50 33.60
C ALA A 26 -0.18 -15.19 32.77
N LEU A 27 0.95 -14.49 32.66
CA LEU A 27 1.09 -13.29 31.86
C LEU A 27 1.31 -13.56 30.35
N LEU A 28 1.56 -14.82 29.96
CA LEU A 28 1.82 -15.21 28.57
C LEU A 28 0.58 -15.68 27.81
N HIS A 29 -0.59 -15.73 28.46
CA HIS A 29 -1.85 -16.12 27.81
C HIS A 29 -2.95 -15.09 28.03
N ALA A 30 -2.68 -13.82 27.63
CA ALA A 30 -3.81 -12.93 27.36
C ALA A 30 -4.59 -13.56 26.19
N PRO A 31 -5.91 -13.83 26.33
CA PRO A 31 -6.67 -14.35 25.21
C PRO A 31 -6.54 -13.33 24.06
N ALA A 32 -6.16 -13.80 22.87
CA ALA A 32 -6.14 -12.99 21.69
C ALA A 32 -7.52 -12.31 21.59
N ARG A 33 -7.55 -10.99 21.79
CA ARG A 33 -8.79 -10.22 21.64
C ARG A 33 -9.25 -10.44 20.21
N ALA A 34 -10.47 -10.92 20.03
CA ALA A 34 -11.05 -11.03 18.69
C ALA A 34 -11.04 -9.64 18.06
N SER A 35 -10.47 -9.53 16.87
CA SER A 35 -10.46 -8.29 16.11
C SER A 35 -11.89 -7.78 15.91
N THR A 36 -12.13 -6.49 16.11
CA THR A 36 -13.43 -5.90 15.85
C THR A 36 -13.43 -5.21 14.50
N TYR A 37 -14.45 -5.51 13.70
CA TYR A 37 -14.65 -4.93 12.37
C TYR A 37 -15.79 -3.93 12.38
N ARG A 38 -15.63 -2.77 11.72
CA ARG A 38 -16.65 -1.74 11.56
C ARG A 38 -16.55 -1.12 10.15
N ILE A 39 -17.71 -0.84 9.54
CA ILE A 39 -17.79 0.00 8.34
C ILE A 39 -17.71 1.46 8.79
N ALA A 40 -16.76 2.20 8.23
CA ALA A 40 -16.60 3.63 8.45
C ALA A 40 -17.42 4.45 7.44
N HIS A 41 -17.54 3.97 6.20
CA HIS A 41 -18.42 4.53 5.17
C HIS A 41 -18.82 3.43 4.16
N ASP A 42 -20.07 3.50 3.71
CA ASP A 42 -20.64 2.61 2.69
C ASP A 42 -20.96 3.47 1.46
N PHE A 43 -20.32 3.18 0.33
CA PHE A 43 -20.41 4.03 -0.85
C PHE A 43 -21.70 3.85 -1.63
N CYS A 44 -21.99 4.80 -2.53
CA CYS A 44 -23.27 4.92 -3.23
C CYS A 44 -24.47 5.01 -2.27
N SER A 45 -24.23 5.52 -1.06
CA SER A 45 -25.28 5.79 -0.08
C SER A 45 -26.07 7.05 -0.40
N SER A 46 -25.50 7.94 -1.21
CA SER A 46 -26.13 9.16 -1.71
C SER A 46 -26.81 8.94 -3.06
N ALA A 47 -27.80 9.77 -3.38
CA ALA A 47 -28.48 9.70 -4.69
C ALA A 47 -27.50 9.83 -5.84
N ASN A 48 -27.64 8.99 -6.88
CA ASN A 48 -26.74 8.91 -8.03
C ASN A 48 -25.26 8.66 -7.67
N CYS A 49 -25.01 8.04 -6.52
CA CYS A 49 -23.67 7.72 -6.03
C CYS A 49 -22.72 8.95 -6.00
N THR A 50 -23.25 10.11 -5.63
CA THR A 50 -22.46 11.36 -5.55
C THR A 50 -21.39 11.33 -4.45
N ASP A 51 -21.45 10.35 -3.55
CA ASP A 51 -20.42 10.04 -2.56
C ASP A 51 -19.32 9.11 -3.11
N GLY A 52 -19.46 8.60 -4.33
CA GLY A 52 -18.43 7.80 -5.01
C GLY A 52 -18.78 6.32 -5.12
N ILE A 53 -17.96 5.60 -5.91
CA ILE A 53 -18.03 4.16 -6.17
C ILE A 53 -16.61 3.59 -6.22
N GLY A 54 -16.40 2.43 -5.61
CA GLY A 54 -15.14 1.70 -5.69
C GLY A 54 -13.98 2.50 -5.11
N PRO A 55 -13.94 2.72 -3.78
CA PRO A 55 -12.80 3.37 -3.15
C PRO A 55 -11.54 2.55 -3.37
N ARG A 56 -10.43 3.25 -3.65
CA ARG A 56 -9.17 2.60 -3.99
C ARG A 56 -7.99 3.52 -3.69
N GLY A 57 -6.85 2.94 -3.37
CA GLY A 57 -5.60 3.67 -3.15
C GLY A 57 -5.09 3.63 -1.72
N GLY A 58 -5.97 3.37 -0.76
CA GLY A 58 -5.68 3.45 0.66
C GLY A 58 -5.90 4.86 1.23
N LEU A 59 -5.96 4.95 2.54
CA LEU A 59 -6.32 6.19 3.24
C LEU A 59 -5.09 6.94 3.72
N LEU A 60 -5.13 8.26 3.58
CA LEU A 60 -4.21 9.20 4.22
C LEU A 60 -4.87 9.77 5.48
N PHE A 61 -4.14 9.80 6.59
CA PHE A 61 -4.62 10.44 7.82
C PHE A 61 -3.91 11.77 8.09
N ASP A 62 -4.67 12.79 8.49
CA ASP A 62 -4.10 14.02 9.04
C ASP A 62 -3.90 13.92 10.56
N ALA A 63 -3.20 14.90 11.14
CA ALA A 63 -2.92 14.93 12.57
C ALA A 63 -4.21 15.07 13.44
N ALA A 64 -5.33 15.52 12.87
CA ALA A 64 -6.61 15.59 13.55
C ALA A 64 -7.37 14.25 13.53
N GLY A 65 -6.85 13.26 12.79
CA GLY A 65 -7.44 11.93 12.62
C GLY A 65 -8.54 11.87 11.56
N ASN A 66 -8.58 12.83 10.64
CA ASN A 66 -9.44 12.71 9.46
C ASN A 66 -8.76 11.81 8.43
N ALA A 67 -9.56 10.97 7.76
CA ALA A 67 -9.12 10.11 6.67
C ALA A 67 -9.45 10.76 5.32
N TYR A 68 -8.52 10.68 4.37
CA TYR A 68 -8.70 11.15 2.99
C TYR A 68 -8.45 9.99 2.04
N GLY A 69 -9.28 9.86 1.02
CA GLY A 69 -9.18 8.81 0.02
C GLY A 69 -9.74 9.24 -1.32
N VAL A 70 -9.72 8.32 -2.25
CA VAL A 70 -10.26 8.51 -3.61
C VAL A 70 -11.27 7.42 -3.95
N THR A 71 -12.23 7.73 -4.80
CA THR A 71 -13.10 6.74 -5.42
C THR A 71 -12.82 6.69 -6.90
N GLN A 72 -12.79 5.49 -7.46
CA GLN A 72 -12.46 5.27 -8.86
C GLN A 72 -13.58 5.75 -9.80
N ARG A 73 -14.82 5.67 -9.35
CA ARG A 73 -16.03 6.05 -10.10
C ARG A 73 -17.02 6.77 -9.17
N GLY A 74 -18.20 7.09 -9.71
CA GLY A 74 -19.17 7.89 -8.98
C GLY A 74 -18.74 9.34 -8.84
N GLY A 75 -19.27 10.05 -7.84
CA GLY A 75 -19.15 11.50 -7.75
C GLY A 75 -20.10 12.21 -8.70
N ALA A 76 -20.07 13.54 -8.74
CA ALA A 76 -20.99 14.34 -9.56
C ALA A 76 -20.87 14.07 -11.07
N ASN A 77 -19.70 13.63 -11.55
CA ASN A 77 -19.41 13.40 -12.97
C ASN A 77 -19.22 11.92 -13.31
N ALA A 78 -19.45 11.00 -12.38
CA ALA A 78 -19.28 9.55 -12.51
C ALA A 78 -17.84 9.05 -12.77
N THR A 79 -16.85 9.90 -12.67
CA THR A 79 -15.42 9.66 -13.00
C THR A 79 -14.51 9.63 -11.79
N GLY A 80 -15.10 9.52 -10.62
CA GLY A 80 -14.39 9.43 -9.35
C GLY A 80 -14.24 10.76 -8.62
N SER A 81 -13.83 10.66 -7.38
CA SER A 81 -13.76 11.80 -6.47
C SER A 81 -12.62 11.70 -5.47
N VAL A 82 -12.31 12.81 -4.83
CA VAL A 82 -11.53 12.85 -3.58
C VAL A 82 -12.50 13.08 -2.43
N PHE A 83 -12.41 12.27 -1.39
CA PHE A 83 -13.27 12.37 -0.22
C PHE A 83 -12.48 12.56 1.09
N ARG A 84 -13.20 12.96 2.13
CA ARG A 84 -12.75 13.01 3.52
C ARG A 84 -13.80 12.36 4.41
N ILE A 85 -13.33 11.51 5.32
CA ILE A 85 -14.10 11.05 6.48
C ILE A 85 -13.49 11.74 7.70
N ALA A 86 -14.28 12.58 8.37
CA ALA A 86 -13.83 13.24 9.58
C ALA A 86 -13.71 12.21 10.73
N ARG A 87 -12.91 12.50 11.75
CA ARG A 87 -12.73 11.65 12.94
C ARG A 87 -14.06 11.26 13.61
N ASP A 88 -15.09 12.11 13.50
CA ASP A 88 -16.44 11.85 14.02
C ASP A 88 -17.32 11.02 13.05
N GLY A 89 -16.77 10.55 11.93
CA GLY A 89 -17.45 9.73 10.93
C GLY A 89 -18.18 10.52 9.84
N ARG A 90 -18.19 11.86 9.86
CA ARG A 90 -18.85 12.65 8.82
C ARG A 90 -18.08 12.54 7.51
N PHE A 91 -18.77 12.06 6.48
CA PHE A 91 -18.26 11.97 5.10
C PHE A 91 -18.45 13.30 4.35
N ARG A 92 -17.50 13.60 3.46
CA ARG A 92 -17.62 14.74 2.54
C ARG A 92 -16.80 14.50 1.28
N THR A 93 -17.40 14.70 0.11
CA THR A 93 -16.69 14.83 -1.17
C THR A 93 -15.98 16.18 -1.21
N LEU A 94 -14.69 16.18 -1.48
CA LEU A 94 -13.86 17.37 -1.57
C LEU A 94 -13.75 17.86 -3.01
N TYR A 95 -13.66 16.93 -3.97
CA TYR A 95 -13.53 17.20 -5.39
C TYR A 95 -14.12 16.06 -6.23
N ASP A 96 -14.76 16.41 -7.36
CA ASP A 96 -15.27 15.48 -8.37
C ASP A 96 -14.47 15.69 -9.66
N PHE A 97 -13.84 14.63 -10.18
CA PHE A 97 -13.01 14.70 -11.38
C PHE A 97 -13.83 14.89 -12.65
N CYS A 98 -13.12 15.22 -13.75
CA CYS A 98 -13.67 15.34 -15.09
C CYS A 98 -14.81 16.38 -15.21
N ALA A 99 -14.69 17.49 -14.48
CA ALA A 99 -15.66 18.57 -14.57
C ALA A 99 -15.67 19.27 -15.95
N GLN A 100 -14.53 19.25 -16.66
CA GLN A 100 -14.38 19.84 -18.00
C GLN A 100 -13.42 18.96 -18.82
N SER A 101 -13.97 18.18 -19.75
CA SER A 101 -13.20 17.36 -20.71
C SER A 101 -12.11 16.47 -20.07
N CYS A 102 -12.22 16.15 -18.80
CA CYS A 102 -11.27 15.34 -18.01
C CYS A 102 -9.80 15.83 -18.05
N ALA A 103 -9.57 17.11 -18.33
CA ALA A 103 -8.22 17.69 -18.32
C ALA A 103 -7.57 17.69 -16.93
N ASP A 104 -8.37 17.54 -15.87
CA ASP A 104 -7.99 17.40 -14.47
C ASP A 104 -7.71 15.94 -14.06
N GLY A 105 -8.00 14.99 -14.96
CA GLY A 105 -7.83 13.56 -14.72
C GLY A 105 -9.15 12.80 -14.62
N ASP A 106 -9.05 11.47 -14.56
CA ASP A 106 -10.15 10.52 -14.52
C ASP A 106 -9.75 9.25 -13.77
N MET A 107 -10.70 8.67 -13.04
CA MET A 107 -10.57 7.41 -12.32
C MET A 107 -9.39 7.35 -11.33
N PRO A 108 -9.24 8.27 -10.35
CA PRO A 108 -8.15 8.23 -9.39
C PRO A 108 -8.14 6.90 -8.63
N GLN A 109 -6.94 6.33 -8.44
CA GLN A 109 -6.77 5.03 -7.77
C GLN A 109 -5.52 4.96 -6.90
N ALA A 110 -4.75 6.04 -6.79
CA ALA A 110 -3.54 6.10 -5.97
C ALA A 110 -3.81 6.71 -4.60
N ALA A 111 -3.11 6.22 -3.59
CA ALA A 111 -3.10 6.86 -2.28
C ALA A 111 -2.63 8.31 -2.37
N LEU A 112 -3.29 9.18 -1.64
CA LEU A 112 -2.91 10.59 -1.53
C LEU A 112 -1.70 10.78 -0.62
N ILE A 113 -0.94 11.86 -0.85
CA ILE A 113 0.00 12.42 0.11
C ILE A 113 -0.43 13.85 0.45
N ALA A 114 -0.04 14.34 1.64
CA ALA A 114 -0.31 15.71 2.05
C ALA A 114 0.97 16.49 2.30
N ASP A 115 0.94 17.78 2.00
CA ASP A 115 2.00 18.70 2.42
C ASP A 115 1.70 19.38 3.77
N VAL A 116 2.69 20.12 4.27
CA VAL A 116 2.59 20.87 5.53
C VAL A 116 1.49 21.95 5.54
N ASN A 117 0.99 22.35 4.37
CA ASN A 117 -0.09 23.32 4.21
C ASN A 117 -1.48 22.65 4.07
N GLY A 118 -1.52 21.34 4.09
CA GLY A 118 -2.75 20.54 3.93
C GLY A 118 -3.21 20.40 2.48
N ASN A 119 -2.36 20.72 1.49
CA ASN A 119 -2.64 20.35 0.11
C ASN A 119 -2.48 18.82 -0.05
N LEU A 120 -3.37 18.23 -0.85
CA LEU A 120 -3.33 16.81 -1.20
C LEU A 120 -2.75 16.65 -2.61
N TYR A 121 -1.92 15.63 -2.79
CA TYR A 121 -1.34 15.28 -4.09
C TYR A 121 -1.70 13.84 -4.42
N GLY A 122 -1.97 13.59 -5.69
CA GLY A 122 -2.32 12.26 -6.20
C GLY A 122 -2.14 12.15 -7.68
N SER A 123 -2.49 11.00 -8.24
CA SER A 123 -2.45 10.73 -9.67
C SER A 123 -3.75 10.11 -10.15
N THR A 124 -4.02 10.28 -11.45
CA THR A 124 -5.12 9.62 -12.16
C THR A 124 -4.55 8.86 -13.35
N PRO A 125 -4.90 7.59 -13.58
CA PRO A 125 -4.37 6.82 -14.71
C PRO A 125 -4.91 7.29 -16.05
N ASN A 126 -6.05 7.96 -16.07
CA ASN A 126 -6.71 8.43 -17.29
C ASN A 126 -6.95 9.94 -17.21
N GLY A 127 -7.43 10.49 -18.34
CA GLY A 127 -7.64 11.93 -18.46
C GLY A 127 -6.31 12.70 -18.54
N GLY A 128 -6.28 13.95 -18.07
CA GLY A 128 -5.22 14.87 -18.39
C GLY A 128 -5.40 15.47 -19.79
N ASN A 129 -4.61 16.48 -20.13
CA ASN A 129 -4.75 17.18 -21.41
C ASN A 129 -4.57 16.27 -22.62
N GLU A 130 -3.71 15.24 -22.50
CA GLU A 130 -3.34 14.33 -23.60
C GLU A 130 -3.92 12.92 -23.42
N GLY A 131 -4.71 12.69 -22.36
CA GLY A 131 -5.40 11.42 -22.13
C GLY A 131 -4.55 10.34 -21.45
N GLY A 132 -3.27 10.56 -21.22
CA GLY A 132 -2.34 9.59 -20.61
C GLY A 132 -2.37 9.53 -19.08
N GLY A 133 -3.27 10.27 -18.46
CA GLY A 133 -3.35 10.44 -17.02
C GLY A 133 -2.70 11.72 -16.53
N SER A 134 -2.81 11.99 -15.23
CA SER A 134 -2.28 13.22 -14.63
C SER A 134 -1.71 13.03 -13.23
N VAL A 135 -0.86 13.96 -12.82
CA VAL A 135 -0.55 14.23 -11.41
C VAL A 135 -1.21 15.57 -11.04
N PHE A 136 -1.90 15.58 -9.92
CA PHE A 136 -2.66 16.75 -9.46
C PHE A 136 -2.27 17.16 -8.03
N MET A 137 -2.56 18.43 -7.72
CA MET A 137 -2.58 19.00 -6.38
C MET A 137 -3.98 19.52 -6.09
N LEU A 138 -4.53 19.19 -4.94
CA LEU A 138 -5.81 19.66 -4.47
C LEU A 138 -5.62 20.52 -3.22
N SER A 139 -5.97 21.80 -3.29
CA SER A 139 -5.77 22.76 -2.22
C SER A 139 -7.05 23.06 -1.46
N PRO A 140 -7.01 23.14 -0.12
CA PRO A 140 -8.17 23.50 0.68
C PRO A 140 -8.65 24.92 0.34
N SER A 141 -9.97 25.10 0.30
CA SER A 141 -10.58 26.40 0.07
C SER A 141 -11.32 26.86 1.32
N PRO A 142 -10.83 27.92 2.02
CA PRO A 142 -11.44 28.42 3.25
C PRO A 142 -12.87 28.97 3.07
N LYS A 143 -13.17 29.46 1.86
CA LYS A 143 -14.42 30.15 1.55
C LYS A 143 -15.45 29.29 0.80
N HIS A 144 -15.08 28.12 0.30
CA HIS A 144 -15.92 27.32 -0.59
C HIS A 144 -16.04 25.89 -0.09
N ALA A 145 -17.19 25.28 -0.37
CA ALA A 145 -17.44 23.90 -0.07
C ALA A 145 -16.53 22.92 -0.85
N ARG A 146 -15.97 23.35 -1.97
CA ARG A 146 -15.11 22.53 -2.85
C ARG A 146 -13.68 23.02 -2.83
N TRP A 147 -12.74 22.09 -2.87
CA TRP A 147 -11.32 22.34 -2.98
C TRP A 147 -10.96 22.74 -4.42
N LYS A 148 -9.78 23.34 -4.58
CA LYS A 148 -9.25 23.75 -5.89
C LYS A 148 -8.24 22.75 -6.38
N ILE A 149 -8.46 22.22 -7.59
CA ILE A 149 -7.50 21.36 -8.27
C ILE A 149 -6.52 22.17 -9.13
N ARG A 150 -5.31 21.66 -9.23
CA ARG A 150 -4.28 22.09 -10.17
C ARG A 150 -3.61 20.85 -10.73
N THR A 151 -3.65 20.65 -12.04
CA THR A 151 -2.85 19.65 -12.73
C THR A 151 -1.40 20.09 -12.70
N LEU A 152 -0.52 19.24 -12.18
CA LEU A 152 0.91 19.48 -12.09
C LEU A 152 1.62 19.01 -13.37
N HIS A 153 1.18 17.85 -13.91
CA HIS A 153 1.65 17.27 -15.15
C HIS A 153 0.55 16.39 -15.78
N GLY A 154 0.42 16.44 -17.11
CA GLY A 154 -0.38 15.53 -17.91
C GLY A 154 0.54 14.67 -18.76
N PHE A 155 0.34 13.35 -18.74
CA PHE A 155 1.18 12.37 -19.41
C PHE A 155 0.76 12.12 -20.86
N CYS A 156 1.67 11.48 -21.63
CA CYS A 156 1.51 11.18 -23.06
C CYS A 156 1.53 12.45 -23.92
N SER A 157 2.45 13.36 -23.65
CA SER A 157 2.60 14.63 -24.36
C SER A 157 3.04 14.49 -25.83
N GLY A 158 3.24 13.25 -26.32
CA GLY A 158 3.63 12.94 -27.69
C GLY A 158 3.37 11.49 -28.06
N THR A 159 3.58 11.15 -29.32
CA THR A 159 3.49 9.77 -29.82
C THR A 159 4.85 9.31 -30.34
N PRO A 160 5.47 8.29 -29.73
CA PRO A 160 5.01 7.48 -28.58
C PRO A 160 5.00 8.28 -27.26
N CYS A 161 4.26 7.79 -26.24
CA CYS A 161 4.15 8.41 -24.91
C CYS A 161 5.46 8.22 -24.11
N VAL A 162 6.53 8.89 -24.51
CA VAL A 162 7.87 8.72 -23.92
C VAL A 162 7.96 9.19 -22.47
N ASP A 163 7.10 10.14 -22.08
CA ASP A 163 6.91 10.67 -20.74
C ASP A 163 5.99 9.78 -19.87
N GLY A 164 5.59 8.62 -20.39
CA GLY A 164 4.77 7.65 -19.67
C GLY A 164 3.27 7.81 -19.89
N THR A 165 2.52 6.84 -19.42
CA THR A 165 1.05 6.86 -19.36
C THR A 165 0.55 5.95 -18.24
N GLN A 166 -0.65 6.20 -17.75
CA GLN A 166 -1.27 5.50 -16.62
C GLN A 166 -0.47 5.61 -15.30
N PRO A 167 -0.25 6.81 -14.77
CA PRO A 167 0.28 6.99 -13.42
C PRO A 167 -0.79 6.57 -12.40
N GLY A 168 -0.64 5.42 -11.78
CA GLY A 168 -1.64 4.84 -10.87
C GLY A 168 -1.10 4.56 -9.46
N ALA A 169 0.15 4.92 -9.18
CA ALA A 169 0.80 4.66 -7.91
C ALA A 169 0.86 5.91 -7.01
N ARG A 170 0.98 5.67 -5.70
CA ARG A 170 1.24 6.71 -4.72
C ARG A 170 2.55 7.44 -5.05
N LEU A 171 2.52 8.76 -5.01
CA LEU A 171 3.72 9.59 -5.11
C LEU A 171 4.60 9.44 -3.86
N THR A 172 5.91 9.57 -4.04
CA THR A 172 6.86 9.62 -2.92
C THR A 172 7.77 10.84 -3.01
N TYR A 173 8.45 11.13 -1.92
CA TYR A 173 9.37 12.27 -1.76
C TYR A 173 10.42 11.93 -0.72
N ARG A 174 11.49 12.70 -0.66
CA ARG A 174 12.54 12.49 0.35
C ARG A 174 11.98 12.70 1.75
N GLY A 175 12.08 11.70 2.61
CA GLY A 175 11.55 11.69 3.97
C GLY A 175 10.15 11.07 4.10
N ALA A 176 9.57 10.57 3.01
CA ALA A 176 8.28 9.87 3.07
C ALA A 176 8.32 8.59 3.94
N ASP A 177 9.49 7.94 4.02
CA ASP A 177 9.75 6.76 4.87
C ASP A 177 9.77 7.10 6.37
N THR A 178 9.96 8.36 6.74
CA THR A 178 9.94 8.81 8.14
C THR A 178 8.55 9.25 8.63
N GLY A 179 7.53 9.19 7.77
CA GLY A 179 6.18 9.65 8.06
C GLY A 179 6.01 11.17 8.12
N LEU A 180 7.04 11.95 7.79
CA LEU A 180 6.94 13.40 7.72
C LEU A 180 6.05 13.82 6.54
N PRO A 181 5.22 14.87 6.68
CA PRO A 181 4.44 15.39 5.56
C PRO A 181 5.38 15.96 4.48
N TYR A 182 4.89 15.99 3.24
CA TYR A 182 5.61 16.59 2.13
C TYR A 182 5.83 18.10 2.38
N ASP A 183 6.98 18.61 2.00
CA ASP A 183 7.35 20.03 2.21
C ASP A 183 6.71 21.01 1.19
N GLY A 184 6.09 20.48 0.13
CA GLY A 184 5.46 21.26 -0.94
C GLY A 184 6.41 21.81 -2.00
N VAL A 185 7.73 21.59 -1.87
CA VAL A 185 8.75 22.21 -2.74
C VAL A 185 9.83 21.24 -3.24
N SER A 186 10.10 20.17 -2.55
CA SER A 186 11.02 19.12 -2.99
C SER A 186 10.46 18.36 -4.21
N PRO A 187 11.31 17.64 -4.98
CA PRO A 187 10.83 16.80 -6.04
C PRO A 187 9.89 15.71 -5.54
N LEU A 188 8.82 15.46 -6.31
CA LEU A 188 7.95 14.30 -6.20
C LEU A 188 8.40 13.23 -7.19
N TYR A 189 8.28 11.97 -6.81
CA TYR A 189 8.61 10.82 -7.64
C TYR A 189 7.39 9.92 -7.78
N GLY A 190 7.25 9.31 -8.94
CA GLY A 190 6.18 8.37 -9.23
C GLY A 190 6.53 7.42 -10.36
N THR A 191 5.62 6.50 -10.65
CA THR A 191 5.70 5.54 -11.74
C THR A 191 4.52 5.67 -12.67
N THR A 192 4.70 5.30 -13.93
CA THR A 192 3.61 5.02 -14.87
C THR A 192 3.64 3.55 -15.25
N ALA A 193 2.48 2.92 -15.37
CA ALA A 193 2.40 1.49 -15.68
C ALA A 193 2.85 1.19 -17.13
N LEU A 194 2.59 2.12 -18.05
CA LEU A 194 2.89 2.01 -19.48
C LEU A 194 3.63 3.27 -19.97
N GLY A 195 3.92 3.30 -21.27
CA GLY A 195 4.69 4.37 -21.91
C GLY A 195 6.19 4.21 -21.68
N GLY A 196 6.95 5.27 -21.95
CA GLY A 196 8.39 5.18 -22.14
C GLY A 196 8.74 4.63 -23.54
N TRP A 197 10.02 4.53 -23.86
CA TRP A 197 10.47 4.09 -25.18
C TRP A 197 10.04 2.66 -25.55
N ASN A 198 9.83 1.79 -24.57
CA ASN A 198 9.51 0.38 -24.76
C ASN A 198 8.10 0.02 -24.31
N ASP A 199 7.26 1.03 -24.02
CA ASP A 199 5.89 0.88 -23.51
C ASP A 199 5.78 -0.04 -22.27
N ALA A 200 6.80 -0.02 -21.42
CA ALA A 200 6.91 -0.87 -20.23
C ALA A 200 6.88 -0.08 -18.92
N GLY A 201 6.53 1.19 -19.02
CA GLY A 201 6.46 2.12 -17.89
C GLY A 201 7.77 2.86 -17.62
N ILE A 202 7.65 3.88 -16.80
CA ILE A 202 8.77 4.74 -16.39
C ILE A 202 8.77 5.01 -14.89
N VAL A 203 9.90 5.54 -14.42
CA VAL A 203 9.97 6.32 -13.18
C VAL A 203 10.20 7.78 -13.55
N PHE A 204 9.39 8.67 -12.99
CA PHE A 204 9.49 10.10 -13.22
C PHE A 204 9.81 10.91 -11.97
N GLU A 205 10.40 12.09 -12.18
CA GLU A 205 10.60 13.14 -11.17
C GLU A 205 9.80 14.37 -11.59
N LEU A 206 8.98 14.92 -10.69
CA LEU A 206 8.31 16.20 -10.86
C LEU A 206 8.93 17.22 -9.94
N THR A 207 9.47 18.30 -10.49
CA THR A 207 10.12 19.38 -9.75
C THR A 207 9.34 20.67 -9.94
N PRO A 208 8.99 21.41 -8.86
CA PRO A 208 8.38 22.72 -8.99
C PRO A 208 9.33 23.69 -9.72
N ASN A 209 8.80 24.49 -10.64
CA ASN A 209 9.56 25.54 -11.29
C ASN A 209 9.92 26.66 -10.30
N LYS A 210 11.10 27.26 -10.47
CA LYS A 210 11.51 28.44 -9.71
C LYS A 210 10.46 29.53 -9.89
N GLY A 211 9.92 30.09 -8.79
CA GLY A 211 8.87 31.10 -8.82
C GLY A 211 7.44 30.55 -8.66
N GLY A 212 7.27 29.23 -8.45
CA GLY A 212 5.95 28.62 -8.10
C GLY A 212 4.98 28.45 -9.27
N HIS A 213 5.37 28.80 -10.49
CA HIS A 213 4.52 28.66 -11.69
C HIS A 213 4.90 27.40 -12.48
N GLY A 214 4.07 26.33 -12.37
CA GLY A 214 4.25 25.09 -13.11
C GLY A 214 5.21 24.10 -12.45
N TRP A 215 5.27 22.92 -13.04
CA TRP A 215 6.12 21.82 -12.66
C TRP A 215 6.85 21.31 -13.89
N LYS A 216 8.03 20.78 -13.69
CA LYS A 216 8.83 20.17 -14.75
C LYS A 216 8.92 18.68 -14.48
N GLU A 217 8.48 17.89 -15.44
CA GLU A 217 8.68 16.45 -15.47
C GLU A 217 10.06 16.11 -16.02
N ARG A 218 10.62 15.02 -15.52
CA ARG A 218 11.81 14.35 -16.04
C ARG A 218 11.68 12.85 -15.90
N VAL A 219 11.75 12.12 -16.98
CA VAL A 219 11.93 10.68 -16.97
C VAL A 219 13.29 10.36 -16.38
N ILE A 220 13.34 9.60 -15.29
CA ILE A 220 14.61 9.21 -14.64
C ILE A 220 14.96 7.77 -14.92
N TYR A 221 13.99 6.95 -15.29
CA TYR A 221 14.22 5.58 -15.73
C TYR A 221 13.11 5.09 -16.65
N THR A 222 13.45 4.34 -17.69
CA THR A 222 12.53 3.65 -18.59
C THR A 222 12.73 2.15 -18.45
N PHE A 223 11.66 1.43 -18.18
CA PHE A 223 11.70 -0.02 -18.01
C PHE A 223 11.83 -0.76 -19.33
N CYS A 224 12.16 -2.06 -19.26
CA CYS A 224 12.48 -2.90 -20.43
C CYS A 224 13.62 -2.31 -21.29
N SER A 225 14.54 -1.58 -20.65
CA SER A 225 15.71 -0.99 -21.30
C SER A 225 16.84 -1.99 -21.52
N ARG A 226 16.78 -3.15 -20.86
CA ARG A 226 17.72 -4.26 -21.02
C ARG A 226 17.12 -5.37 -21.86
N SER A 227 17.99 -6.16 -22.50
CA SER A 227 17.58 -7.32 -23.31
C SER A 227 16.56 -8.18 -22.55
N GLN A 228 15.49 -8.59 -23.23
CA GLN A 228 14.41 -9.42 -22.70
C GLN A 228 13.73 -8.81 -21.45
N CYS A 229 13.73 -7.49 -21.34
CA CYS A 229 13.20 -6.76 -20.18
C CYS A 229 13.78 -7.27 -18.84
N ALA A 230 15.08 -7.60 -18.81
CA ALA A 230 15.72 -8.13 -17.60
C ALA A 230 15.70 -7.16 -16.41
N ASP A 231 15.41 -5.89 -16.64
CA ASP A 231 15.21 -4.83 -15.65
C ASP A 231 13.74 -4.65 -15.22
N GLY A 232 12.84 -5.49 -15.74
CA GLY A 232 11.41 -5.46 -15.39
C GLY A 232 10.57 -4.60 -16.31
N GLY A 233 9.26 -4.59 -16.05
CA GLY A 233 8.26 -3.79 -16.74
C GLY A 233 6.97 -3.71 -15.92
N ALA A 234 6.10 -2.75 -16.24
CA ALA A 234 4.88 -2.44 -15.52
C ALA A 234 5.17 -2.18 -14.02
N PRO A 235 5.87 -1.08 -13.66
CA PRO A 235 6.14 -0.73 -12.27
C PRO A 235 4.83 -0.34 -11.56
N LEU A 236 4.66 -0.80 -10.31
CA LEU A 236 3.43 -0.60 -9.54
C LEU A 236 3.51 0.58 -8.58
N GLY A 237 4.67 0.81 -8.02
CA GLY A 237 4.88 1.88 -7.07
C GLY A 237 6.32 1.88 -6.59
N LEU A 238 6.67 2.93 -5.87
CA LEU A 238 8.05 3.10 -5.41
C LEU A 238 8.09 3.61 -3.98
N THR A 239 9.15 3.22 -3.26
CA THR A 239 9.53 3.78 -1.97
C THR A 239 10.92 4.39 -2.05
N MET A 240 11.20 5.36 -1.17
CA MET A 240 12.49 6.07 -1.15
C MET A 240 13.11 5.94 0.24
N ASP A 241 14.43 5.76 0.31
CA ASP A 241 15.16 5.82 1.58
C ASP A 241 15.68 7.25 1.88
N GLY A 242 16.18 7.44 3.10
CA GLY A 242 16.74 8.74 3.53
C GLY A 242 17.94 9.21 2.70
N ALA A 243 18.65 8.30 2.01
CA ALA A 243 19.75 8.64 1.10
C ALA A 243 19.25 9.12 -0.27
N GLY A 244 17.98 8.86 -0.60
CA GLY A 244 17.37 9.22 -1.87
C GLY A 244 17.45 8.11 -2.93
N HIS A 245 17.71 6.87 -2.53
CA HIS A 245 17.54 5.73 -3.42
C HIS A 245 16.06 5.40 -3.56
N LEU A 246 15.65 5.08 -4.78
CA LEU A 246 14.29 4.62 -5.09
C LEU A 246 14.30 3.10 -5.23
N PHE A 247 13.31 2.44 -4.61
CA PHE A 247 13.09 1.01 -4.73
C PHE A 247 11.74 0.80 -5.41
N VAL A 248 11.75 0.03 -6.50
CA VAL A 248 10.58 -0.17 -7.36
C VAL A 248 10.34 -1.65 -7.56
N ALA A 249 9.11 -2.09 -7.36
CA ALA A 249 8.65 -3.42 -7.77
C ALA A 249 8.03 -3.34 -9.17
N THR A 250 8.32 -4.33 -10.03
CA THR A 250 7.71 -4.48 -11.35
C THR A 250 6.90 -5.75 -11.42
N HIS A 251 5.73 -5.70 -12.05
CA HIS A 251 4.87 -6.86 -12.18
C HIS A 251 5.42 -7.89 -13.17
N GLY A 252 6.03 -7.44 -14.25
CA GLY A 252 6.57 -8.28 -15.30
C GLY A 252 8.07 -8.09 -15.57
N GLY A 253 8.58 -8.85 -16.52
CA GLY A 253 10.00 -8.84 -16.89
C GLY A 253 10.89 -9.52 -15.86
N GLY A 254 12.18 -9.19 -15.86
CA GLY A 254 13.17 -9.86 -15.05
C GLY A 254 13.76 -11.10 -15.74
N ALA A 255 14.84 -11.66 -15.19
CA ALA A 255 15.54 -12.80 -15.75
C ALA A 255 14.67 -14.07 -15.97
N HIS A 256 13.56 -14.18 -15.22
CA HIS A 256 12.64 -15.32 -15.25
C HIS A 256 11.20 -14.92 -15.60
N ASN A 257 11.02 -13.68 -16.08
CA ASN A 257 9.71 -13.10 -16.44
C ASN A 257 8.67 -13.11 -15.28
N GLY A 258 9.13 -13.14 -14.03
CA GLY A 258 8.32 -13.15 -12.82
C GLY A 258 8.23 -11.77 -12.14
N GLY A 259 8.73 -10.72 -12.77
CA GLY A 259 8.88 -9.39 -12.16
C GLY A 259 10.19 -9.20 -11.42
N THR A 260 10.45 -7.98 -10.99
CA THR A 260 11.70 -7.61 -10.31
C THR A 260 11.47 -6.68 -9.13
N VAL A 261 12.50 -6.58 -8.28
CA VAL A 261 12.72 -5.40 -7.42
C VAL A 261 14.02 -4.76 -7.88
N ILE A 262 13.95 -3.47 -8.21
CA ILE A 262 15.12 -2.68 -8.61
C ILE A 262 15.37 -1.54 -7.63
N GLN A 263 16.65 -1.15 -7.53
CA GLN A 263 17.10 0.07 -6.88
C GLN A 263 17.58 1.07 -7.92
N LEU A 264 17.09 2.30 -7.84
CA LEU A 264 17.61 3.43 -8.60
C LEU A 264 18.40 4.35 -7.67
N SER A 265 19.59 4.73 -8.08
CA SER A 265 20.48 5.60 -7.31
C SER A 265 20.97 6.74 -8.18
N ALA A 266 20.79 7.99 -7.73
CA ALA A 266 21.29 9.16 -8.43
C ALA A 266 22.84 9.18 -8.39
N THR A 267 23.47 9.40 -9.54
CA THR A 267 24.93 9.46 -9.66
C THR A 267 25.39 10.84 -10.07
N GLY A 268 26.44 11.35 -9.39
CA GLY A 268 27.16 12.54 -9.77
C GLY A 268 26.37 13.84 -9.85
N LYS A 269 27.01 14.88 -10.42
CA LYS A 269 26.45 16.24 -10.56
C LYS A 269 25.33 16.34 -11.60
N ASN A 270 25.25 15.42 -12.56
CA ASN A 270 24.28 15.44 -13.66
C ASN A 270 22.96 14.77 -13.30
N LYS A 271 22.81 14.25 -12.07
CA LYS A 271 21.61 13.53 -11.61
C LYS A 271 21.22 12.36 -12.53
N GLU A 272 22.20 11.71 -13.15
CA GLU A 272 21.97 10.44 -13.84
C GLU A 272 21.59 9.38 -12.83
N TRP A 273 20.78 8.41 -13.23
CA TRP A 273 20.30 7.34 -12.35
C TRP A 273 20.85 6.00 -12.80
N ASN A 274 21.49 5.28 -11.89
CA ASN A 274 21.88 3.89 -12.05
C ASN A 274 20.80 2.96 -11.56
N ALA A 275 20.48 1.94 -12.37
CA ALA A 275 19.55 0.88 -12.01
C ALA A 275 20.28 -0.41 -11.67
N ARG A 276 20.00 -0.96 -10.49
CA ARG A 276 20.46 -2.27 -10.03
C ARG A 276 19.25 -3.16 -9.78
N VAL A 277 19.16 -4.32 -10.43
CA VAL A 277 18.20 -5.36 -10.08
C VAL A 277 18.65 -5.99 -8.77
N LEU A 278 17.81 -5.93 -7.77
CA LEU A 278 18.05 -6.50 -6.44
C LEU A 278 17.60 -7.95 -6.39
N TYR A 279 16.43 -8.22 -6.99
CA TYR A 279 15.87 -9.55 -7.11
C TYR A 279 15.03 -9.71 -8.38
N SER A 280 15.02 -10.91 -8.94
CA SER A 280 14.18 -11.29 -10.09
C SER A 280 13.37 -12.50 -9.69
N PHE A 281 12.05 -12.33 -9.62
CA PHE A 281 11.13 -13.37 -9.15
C PHE A 281 11.01 -14.55 -10.11
N CYS A 282 10.43 -15.66 -9.62
CA CYS A 282 10.37 -16.94 -10.29
C CYS A 282 11.78 -17.55 -10.56
N ALA A 283 12.76 -17.19 -9.74
CA ALA A 283 14.12 -17.73 -9.80
C ALA A 283 14.20 -19.18 -9.29
N ARG A 284 13.24 -19.60 -8.49
CA ARG A 284 13.16 -20.96 -7.95
C ARG A 284 12.12 -21.80 -8.71
N ALA A 285 12.34 -23.11 -8.76
CA ALA A 285 11.44 -24.03 -9.45
C ALA A 285 9.97 -23.81 -9.05
N ARG A 286 9.08 -23.75 -10.05
CA ARG A 286 7.64 -23.50 -9.88
C ARG A 286 7.33 -22.13 -9.22
N CYS A 287 8.23 -21.19 -9.31
CA CYS A 287 8.10 -19.86 -8.74
C CYS A 287 7.71 -19.88 -7.24
N ILE A 288 8.29 -20.78 -6.46
CA ILE A 288 8.00 -20.86 -5.01
C ILE A 288 8.42 -19.59 -4.25
N ASP A 289 9.27 -18.76 -4.84
CA ASP A 289 9.70 -17.43 -4.43
C ASP A 289 8.73 -16.31 -4.88
N GLY A 290 7.60 -16.68 -5.48
CA GLY A 290 6.60 -15.74 -5.98
C GLY A 290 6.81 -15.32 -7.43
N SER A 291 5.79 -14.70 -8.00
CA SER A 291 5.79 -14.11 -9.35
C SER A 291 4.75 -13.00 -9.43
N GLY A 292 5.03 -11.96 -10.22
CA GLY A 292 4.16 -10.81 -10.36
C GLY A 292 4.03 -10.04 -9.04
N PRO A 293 5.08 -9.35 -8.54
CA PRO A 293 4.89 -8.39 -7.45
C PRO A 293 3.70 -7.49 -7.71
N ASP A 294 2.82 -7.30 -6.72
CA ASP A 294 1.58 -6.53 -6.86
C ASP A 294 1.33 -5.58 -5.68
N THR A 295 2.37 -5.27 -4.94
CA THR A 295 2.31 -4.33 -3.81
C THR A 295 3.38 -3.26 -3.94
N THR A 296 3.09 -2.06 -3.43
CA THR A 296 4.16 -1.08 -3.16
C THR A 296 5.07 -1.62 -2.06
N LEU A 297 6.38 -1.49 -2.25
CA LEU A 297 7.35 -1.97 -1.27
C LEU A 297 7.26 -1.18 0.03
N LEU A 298 7.22 -1.89 1.15
CA LEU A 298 7.41 -1.35 2.48
C LEU A 298 8.89 -1.52 2.87
N ARG A 299 9.48 -0.49 3.47
CA ARG A 299 10.87 -0.54 3.95
C ARG A 299 10.90 -0.37 5.47
N ASP A 300 11.67 -1.23 6.17
CA ASP A 300 11.91 -1.09 7.61
C ASP A 300 13.14 -0.21 7.92
N ALA A 301 13.38 0.05 9.19
CA ALA A 301 14.50 0.87 9.66
C ALA A 301 15.87 0.23 9.37
N GLU A 302 15.95 -1.10 9.30
CA GLU A 302 17.13 -1.87 8.95
C GLU A 302 17.43 -1.87 7.45
N GLY A 303 16.50 -1.37 6.63
CA GLY A 303 16.62 -1.30 5.18
C GLY A 303 16.12 -2.51 4.45
N ASN A 304 15.47 -3.46 5.12
CA ASN A 304 14.80 -4.57 4.45
C ASN A 304 13.57 -4.08 3.69
N LEU A 305 13.24 -4.76 2.59
CA LEU A 305 12.08 -4.48 1.77
C LEU A 305 11.07 -5.61 1.90
N TYR A 306 9.81 -5.26 2.06
CA TYR A 306 8.71 -6.20 2.15
C TYR A 306 7.72 -5.93 1.03
N GLY A 307 7.15 -7.00 0.50
CA GLY A 307 6.15 -6.90 -0.54
C GLY A 307 5.35 -8.19 -0.68
N GLY A 308 4.46 -8.21 -1.64
CA GLY A 308 3.67 -9.37 -1.98
C GLY A 308 3.63 -9.61 -3.47
N THR A 309 3.35 -10.84 -3.85
CA THR A 309 3.17 -11.26 -5.25
C THR A 309 1.77 -11.80 -5.47
N SER A 310 1.23 -11.63 -6.68
CA SER A 310 -0.08 -12.20 -7.06
C SER A 310 -0.01 -13.71 -7.32
N PHE A 311 1.15 -14.21 -7.76
CA PHE A 311 1.32 -15.60 -8.21
C PHE A 311 2.53 -16.25 -7.54
N GLY A 312 2.71 -17.56 -7.78
CA GLY A 312 3.80 -18.36 -7.22
C GLY A 312 3.51 -18.84 -5.80
N GLY A 313 4.55 -19.17 -5.06
CA GLY A 313 4.50 -19.62 -3.67
C GLY A 313 4.38 -21.14 -3.53
N ASN A 314 3.27 -21.69 -3.86
CA ASN A 314 3.01 -23.14 -3.73
C ASN A 314 2.26 -23.69 -4.96
N ALA A 315 1.77 -24.94 -4.87
CA ALA A 315 1.04 -25.57 -5.96
C ALA A 315 -0.27 -24.87 -6.34
N SER A 316 -0.82 -24.03 -5.46
CA SER A 316 -2.04 -23.24 -5.71
C SER A 316 -1.75 -21.97 -6.52
N ASN A 317 -0.47 -21.60 -6.68
CA ASN A 317 -0.04 -20.41 -7.42
C ASN A 317 -0.72 -19.10 -6.96
N ALA A 318 -0.89 -18.96 -5.64
CA ALA A 318 -1.71 -17.91 -5.02
C ALA A 318 -0.89 -16.75 -4.42
N GLY A 319 0.40 -16.66 -4.75
CA GLY A 319 1.27 -15.57 -4.32
C GLY A 319 1.92 -15.78 -2.96
N VAL A 320 2.82 -14.87 -2.64
CA VAL A 320 3.57 -14.86 -1.38
C VAL A 320 3.64 -13.47 -0.76
N VAL A 321 3.89 -13.41 0.55
CA VAL A 321 4.49 -12.27 1.23
C VAL A 321 5.98 -12.53 1.33
N PHE A 322 6.81 -11.62 0.87
CA PHE A 322 8.26 -11.76 0.86
C PHE A 322 8.97 -10.67 1.65
N LYS A 323 10.19 -10.98 2.07
CA LYS A 323 11.18 -10.05 2.61
C LYS A 323 12.44 -10.12 1.74
N LEU A 324 12.94 -8.98 1.30
CA LEU A 324 14.29 -8.85 0.76
C LEU A 324 15.19 -8.22 1.82
N SER A 325 16.27 -8.88 2.16
CA SER A 325 17.30 -8.39 3.08
C SER A 325 18.66 -8.36 2.40
N THR A 326 19.57 -7.53 2.92
CA THR A 326 20.92 -7.40 2.35
C THR A 326 21.99 -7.49 3.42
N ASP A 327 23.12 -8.10 3.06
CA ASP A 327 24.38 -8.04 3.81
C ASP A 327 25.27 -6.83 3.43
N GLY A 328 24.74 -5.91 2.59
CA GLY A 328 25.44 -4.78 2.00
C GLY A 328 25.95 -5.03 0.58
N THR A 329 26.13 -6.29 0.19
CA THR A 329 26.62 -6.69 -1.15
C THR A 329 25.58 -7.46 -1.96
N HIS A 330 24.89 -8.39 -1.31
CA HIS A 330 23.91 -9.28 -1.94
C HIS A 330 22.55 -9.09 -1.29
N TRP A 331 21.50 -9.20 -2.10
CA TRP A 331 20.12 -9.24 -1.65
C TRP A 331 19.64 -10.68 -1.66
N GLN A 332 18.96 -11.05 -0.59
CA GLN A 332 18.39 -12.38 -0.41
C GLN A 332 16.88 -12.26 -0.19
N GLU A 333 16.12 -13.05 -0.95
CA GLU A 333 14.68 -13.18 -0.77
C GLU A 333 14.37 -14.29 0.23
N ASN A 334 13.38 -14.00 1.10
CA ASN A 334 12.79 -14.95 2.02
C ASN A 334 11.26 -14.86 1.93
N VAL A 335 10.61 -16.00 1.64
CA VAL A 335 9.16 -16.12 1.68
C VAL A 335 8.73 -16.14 3.15
N LEU A 336 7.93 -15.16 3.55
CA LEU A 336 7.37 -15.07 4.91
C LEU A 336 6.06 -15.85 5.02
N HIS A 337 5.24 -15.84 3.97
CA HIS A 337 3.99 -16.60 3.89
C HIS A 337 3.68 -16.92 2.41
N ALA A 338 3.24 -18.14 2.14
CA ALA A 338 2.71 -18.56 0.84
C ALA A 338 1.20 -18.71 0.97
N PHE A 339 0.44 -17.90 0.25
CA PHE A 339 -1.01 -17.92 0.29
C PHE A 339 -1.63 -19.24 -0.22
N CYS A 340 -2.90 -19.47 0.13
CA CYS A 340 -3.61 -20.70 -0.20
C CYS A 340 -2.87 -21.96 0.29
N SER A 341 -2.17 -21.85 1.42
CA SER A 341 -1.53 -22.96 2.12
C SER A 341 -2.56 -23.80 2.91
N GLN A 342 -3.72 -23.22 3.19
CA GLN A 342 -4.84 -23.90 3.83
C GLN A 342 -5.88 -24.31 2.80
N ARG A 343 -6.63 -25.39 3.13
CA ARG A 343 -7.72 -25.89 2.27
C ARG A 343 -8.68 -24.75 1.89
N ASP A 344 -9.09 -24.72 0.62
CA ASP A 344 -10.01 -23.73 0.05
C ASP A 344 -9.50 -22.29 0.16
N CYS A 345 -8.17 -22.09 0.22
CA CYS A 345 -7.50 -20.79 0.36
C CYS A 345 -8.03 -19.98 1.55
N ARG A 346 -8.30 -20.65 2.68
CA ARG A 346 -8.84 -19.98 3.88
C ARG A 346 -7.92 -18.94 4.49
N ASP A 347 -6.65 -18.99 4.17
CA ASP A 347 -5.62 -18.03 4.54
C ASP A 347 -5.46 -16.89 3.51
N GLY A 348 -6.34 -16.83 2.50
CA GLY A 348 -6.32 -15.83 1.45
C GLY A 348 -5.58 -16.28 0.20
N ALA A 349 -5.68 -15.48 -0.85
CA ALA A 349 -4.99 -15.66 -2.13
C ALA A 349 -4.66 -14.29 -2.75
N GLY A 350 -3.47 -14.14 -3.33
CA GLY A 350 -3.00 -12.93 -3.96
C GLY A 350 -2.76 -11.78 -2.98
N ALA A 351 -1.51 -11.45 -2.70
CA ALA A 351 -1.22 -10.21 -1.98
C ALA A 351 -1.65 -9.01 -2.81
N ALA A 352 -2.33 -8.04 -2.21
CA ALA A 352 -2.81 -6.85 -2.91
C ALA A 352 -2.54 -5.57 -2.11
N GLY A 353 -2.39 -4.45 -2.83
CA GLY A 353 -2.30 -3.12 -2.26
C GLY A 353 -1.02 -2.86 -1.46
N THR A 354 -1.11 -2.01 -0.46
CA THR A 354 0.02 -1.60 0.37
C THR A 354 0.08 -2.39 1.67
N LEU A 355 1.27 -2.90 2.01
CA LEU A 355 1.55 -3.47 3.32
C LEU A 355 1.80 -2.35 4.33
N VAL A 356 1.46 -2.59 5.58
CA VAL A 356 1.82 -1.70 6.70
C VAL A 356 2.47 -2.51 7.82
N MET A 357 3.30 -1.86 8.62
CA MET A 357 4.00 -2.45 9.76
C MET A 357 3.73 -1.62 11.01
N ASP A 358 3.45 -2.26 12.12
CA ASP A 358 3.33 -1.57 13.40
C ASP A 358 4.70 -1.36 14.07
N GLU A 359 4.72 -0.63 15.18
CA GLU A 359 5.94 -0.34 15.95
C GLU A 359 6.60 -1.59 16.54
N ALA A 360 5.87 -2.69 16.67
CA ALA A 360 6.38 -3.98 17.12
C ALA A 360 6.99 -4.82 15.99
N GLY A 361 6.88 -4.37 14.74
CA GLY A 361 7.38 -5.06 13.56
C GLY A 361 6.41 -6.10 12.98
N ALA A 362 5.16 -6.15 13.44
CA ALA A 362 4.16 -7.00 12.82
C ALA A 362 3.68 -6.38 11.51
N LEU A 363 3.65 -7.20 10.45
CA LEU A 363 3.14 -6.84 9.13
C LEU A 363 1.63 -7.06 9.06
N TYR A 364 0.96 -6.16 8.37
CA TYR A 364 -0.45 -6.28 8.03
C TYR A 364 -0.64 -6.07 6.53
N GLY A 365 -1.55 -6.81 5.95
CA GLY A 365 -1.85 -6.69 4.54
C GLY A 365 -3.19 -7.31 4.17
N ILE A 366 -3.42 -7.30 2.88
CA ILE A 366 -4.65 -7.78 2.26
C ILE A 366 -4.32 -8.96 1.35
N ALA A 367 -5.18 -9.96 1.36
CA ALA A 367 -5.32 -10.94 0.30
C ALA A 367 -6.53 -10.54 -0.54
N GLY A 368 -6.35 -10.34 -1.84
CA GLY A 368 -7.41 -9.87 -2.74
C GLY A 368 -8.56 -10.87 -2.87
N ASP A 369 -8.22 -12.15 -2.80
CA ASP A 369 -9.13 -13.29 -2.90
C ASP A 369 -9.00 -14.23 -1.71
N GLY A 370 -9.79 -15.30 -1.68
CA GLY A 370 -9.78 -16.31 -0.64
C GLY A 370 -10.38 -15.81 0.66
N GLY A 371 -9.99 -16.47 1.76
CA GLY A 371 -10.49 -16.18 3.08
C GLY A 371 -11.38 -17.28 3.63
N LYS A 372 -11.79 -17.13 4.88
CA LYS A 372 -12.46 -18.19 5.65
C LYS A 372 -13.83 -18.62 5.07
N HIS A 373 -14.48 -17.74 4.34
CA HIS A 373 -15.88 -17.90 4.00
C HIS A 373 -16.14 -18.10 2.49
N ASP A 374 -15.36 -17.45 1.62
CA ASP A 374 -15.51 -17.51 0.19
C ASP A 374 -14.13 -17.42 -0.48
N ARG A 375 -13.99 -18.05 -1.65
CA ARG A 375 -12.75 -18.00 -2.43
C ARG A 375 -12.53 -16.64 -3.11
N THR A 376 -13.56 -15.80 -3.23
CA THR A 376 -13.54 -14.51 -3.94
C THR A 376 -13.72 -13.30 -3.01
N GLY A 377 -13.87 -13.53 -1.70
CA GLY A 377 -14.19 -12.45 -0.76
C GLY A 377 -13.00 -11.58 -0.38
N GLY A 378 -11.84 -12.17 -0.29
CA GLY A 378 -10.64 -11.53 0.23
C GLY A 378 -10.54 -11.52 1.74
N ALA A 379 -9.39 -11.10 2.25
CA ALA A 379 -9.10 -11.13 3.67
C ALA A 379 -8.10 -10.05 4.11
N VAL A 380 -8.16 -9.70 5.40
CA VAL A 380 -7.13 -8.91 6.10
C VAL A 380 -6.36 -9.84 7.03
N TRP A 381 -5.04 -9.77 6.98
CA TRP A 381 -4.13 -10.62 7.73
C TRP A 381 -3.08 -9.84 8.50
N ARG A 382 -2.51 -10.50 9.52
CA ARG A 382 -1.37 -10.09 10.32
C ARG A 382 -0.30 -11.17 10.28
N LEU A 383 0.94 -10.77 10.15
CA LEU A 383 2.11 -11.64 10.20
C LEU A 383 3.11 -11.09 11.22
N GLU A 384 3.39 -11.86 12.26
CA GLU A 384 4.35 -11.54 13.30
C GLU A 384 5.37 -12.67 13.41
N GLY A 385 6.62 -12.41 12.99
CA GLY A 385 7.59 -13.47 12.78
C GLY A 385 7.08 -14.50 11.78
N GLU A 386 6.93 -15.75 12.22
CA GLU A 386 6.37 -16.86 11.41
C GLU A 386 4.85 -17.08 11.65
N SER A 387 4.25 -16.31 12.57
CA SER A 387 2.86 -16.48 12.96
C SER A 387 1.93 -15.69 12.03
N TYR A 388 1.21 -16.38 11.15
CA TYR A 388 0.17 -15.81 10.31
C TYR A 388 -1.20 -15.89 10.99
N THR A 389 -1.91 -14.77 11.02
CA THR A 389 -3.25 -14.65 11.62
C THR A 389 -4.20 -13.95 10.67
N LEU A 390 -5.35 -14.56 10.41
CA LEU A 390 -6.44 -13.94 9.67
C LEU A 390 -7.25 -13.05 10.61
N LEU A 391 -7.24 -11.73 10.37
CA LEU A 391 -7.97 -10.76 11.20
C LEU A 391 -9.43 -10.62 10.78
N HIS A 392 -9.69 -10.60 9.46
CA HIS A 392 -11.02 -10.49 8.90
C HIS A 392 -11.12 -11.25 7.57
N SER A 393 -12.28 -11.80 7.28
CA SER A 393 -12.60 -12.43 6.01
C SER A 393 -13.91 -11.86 5.51
N PHE A 394 -13.87 -11.36 4.29
CA PHE A 394 -15.01 -10.74 3.64
C PHE A 394 -15.98 -11.77 3.08
N CYS A 395 -17.16 -11.33 2.66
CA CYS A 395 -18.16 -12.13 1.96
C CYS A 395 -18.55 -13.43 2.70
N ARG A 396 -19.25 -13.31 3.82
CA ARG A 396 -19.82 -14.48 4.49
C ARG A 396 -20.98 -15.06 3.67
N PRO A 397 -21.13 -16.38 3.56
CA PRO A 397 -22.27 -16.97 2.92
C PRO A 397 -23.58 -16.43 3.49
N GLY A 398 -24.46 -15.92 2.61
CA GLY A 398 -25.78 -15.42 2.96
C GLY A 398 -25.85 -13.96 3.43
N ASP A 399 -24.71 -13.23 3.48
CA ASP A 399 -24.73 -11.81 3.85
C ASP A 399 -24.61 -10.84 2.65
N ASN A 400 -24.63 -11.36 1.41
CA ASN A 400 -24.49 -10.59 0.18
C ASN A 400 -23.29 -9.64 0.19
N CYS A 401 -22.20 -10.04 0.86
CA CYS A 401 -20.98 -9.25 1.01
C CYS A 401 -21.20 -7.85 1.61
N LEU A 402 -22.20 -7.69 2.49
CA LEU A 402 -22.52 -6.40 3.11
C LEU A 402 -21.35 -5.75 3.87
N LYS A 403 -20.33 -6.53 4.23
CA LYS A 403 -19.11 -6.06 4.89
C LYS A 403 -17.95 -5.78 3.93
N GLY A 404 -18.23 -5.66 2.63
CA GLY A 404 -17.22 -5.46 1.60
C GLY A 404 -16.79 -6.74 0.90
N GLN A 405 -16.18 -6.56 -0.26
CA GLN A 405 -15.61 -7.58 -1.13
C GLN A 405 -14.49 -6.95 -1.97
N GLU A 406 -13.55 -7.75 -2.44
CA GLU A 406 -12.43 -7.28 -3.26
C GLU A 406 -11.62 -6.17 -2.55
N PRO A 407 -10.98 -6.47 -1.41
CA PRO A 407 -10.06 -5.54 -0.78
C PRO A 407 -8.78 -5.48 -1.62
N VAL A 408 -8.53 -4.36 -2.30
CA VAL A 408 -7.39 -4.23 -3.24
C VAL A 408 -6.51 -3.01 -2.97
N ALA A 409 -6.98 -2.07 -2.15
CA ALA A 409 -6.30 -0.80 -1.94
C ALA A 409 -5.11 -0.85 -0.97
N GLY A 410 -5.00 -1.91 -0.18
CA GLY A 410 -4.05 -1.98 0.93
C GLY A 410 -4.61 -1.42 2.23
N LEU A 411 -3.75 -1.40 3.24
CA LEU A 411 -4.09 -0.94 4.57
C LEU A 411 -3.42 0.39 4.91
N SER A 412 -4.01 1.10 5.85
CA SER A 412 -3.41 2.25 6.51
C SER A 412 -3.55 2.09 8.02
N ILE A 413 -2.50 2.44 8.78
CA ILE A 413 -2.56 2.45 10.25
C ILE A 413 -2.95 3.84 10.69
N GLY A 414 -4.09 3.94 11.38
CA GLY A 414 -4.55 5.14 12.04
C GLY A 414 -4.05 5.24 13.48
N ALA A 415 -4.51 6.25 14.21
CA ALA A 415 -4.18 6.44 15.61
C ALA A 415 -4.54 5.19 16.45
N ASN A 416 -3.71 4.85 17.43
CA ASN A 416 -3.87 3.72 18.35
C ASN A 416 -3.80 2.34 17.66
N GLY A 417 -3.07 2.20 16.55
CA GLY A 417 -2.86 0.93 15.87
C GLY A 417 -4.10 0.37 15.15
N ARG A 418 -5.14 1.17 14.94
CA ARG A 418 -6.31 0.77 14.18
C ARG A 418 -5.96 0.64 12.71
N LEU A 419 -6.40 -0.44 12.09
CA LEU A 419 -6.24 -0.67 10.67
C LEU A 419 -7.45 -0.15 9.91
N PHE A 420 -7.20 0.55 8.83
CA PHE A 420 -8.23 1.01 7.91
C PHE A 420 -7.91 0.49 6.52
N GLY A 421 -8.95 0.16 5.77
CA GLY A 421 -8.82 -0.28 4.39
C GLY A 421 -10.09 -0.01 3.61
N GLU A 422 -10.03 -0.37 2.34
CA GLU A 422 -11.09 -0.14 1.38
C GLU A 422 -11.39 -1.43 0.63
N THR A 423 -12.64 -1.61 0.25
CA THR A 423 -13.06 -2.66 -0.68
C THR A 423 -13.70 -2.02 -1.89
N THR A 424 -13.45 -2.53 -3.09
CA THR A 424 -14.00 -1.96 -4.33
C THR A 424 -15.43 -2.41 -4.61
N ALA A 425 -15.85 -3.49 -3.98
CA ALA A 425 -17.18 -4.06 -4.09
C ALA A 425 -17.74 -4.43 -2.70
N GLY A 426 -18.95 -4.96 -2.67
CA GLY A 426 -19.68 -5.23 -1.42
C GLY A 426 -20.25 -3.96 -0.79
N GLY A 427 -20.73 -4.05 0.44
CA GLY A 427 -21.55 -3.00 1.04
C GLY A 427 -23.01 -3.08 0.63
N ALA A 428 -23.84 -2.15 1.09
CA ALA A 428 -25.29 -2.19 0.88
C ALA A 428 -25.70 -2.03 -0.59
N LYS A 429 -24.86 -1.39 -1.42
CA LYS A 429 -25.09 -1.13 -2.84
C LYS A 429 -24.11 -1.90 -3.76
N ASN A 430 -23.21 -2.68 -3.20
CA ASN A 430 -22.13 -3.37 -3.91
C ASN A 430 -21.10 -2.41 -4.57
N ASP A 431 -20.94 -1.21 -4.01
CA ASP A 431 -20.09 -0.14 -4.55
C ASP A 431 -18.86 0.14 -3.65
N GLY A 432 -18.60 -0.76 -2.70
CA GLY A 432 -17.44 -0.75 -1.83
C GLY A 432 -17.66 -0.04 -0.50
N VAL A 433 -16.73 -0.27 0.42
CA VAL A 433 -16.76 0.32 1.76
C VAL A 433 -15.37 0.80 2.20
N VAL A 434 -15.34 1.79 3.09
CA VAL A 434 -14.20 2.02 3.99
C VAL A 434 -14.47 1.26 5.29
N PHE A 435 -13.52 0.44 5.69
CA PHE A 435 -13.62 -0.34 6.94
C PHE A 435 -12.53 0.02 7.94
N GLU A 436 -12.81 -0.30 9.21
CA GLU A 436 -11.90 -0.20 10.34
C GLU A 436 -11.81 -1.54 11.05
N ILE A 437 -10.59 -1.96 11.39
CA ILE A 437 -10.31 -3.14 12.22
C ILE A 437 -9.48 -2.71 13.41
N VAL A 438 -9.89 -3.12 14.60
CA VAL A 438 -9.06 -3.08 15.81
C VAL A 438 -8.47 -4.48 15.97
N PRO A 439 -7.14 -4.65 15.76
CA PRO A 439 -6.46 -5.94 15.86
C PRO A 439 -6.53 -6.59 17.22
#